data_1a6acccc4d3021910f9c219d1c5cbf55
#
_entry.id   1a6acccc4d3021910f9c219d1c5cbf55
#
_cell.length_a   1.000
_cell.length_b   1.000
_cell.length_c   1.000
_cell.angle_alpha   90.00
_cell.angle_beta   90.00
_cell.angle_gamma   90.00
#
_symmetry.space_group_name_H-M   'P 1'
#
loop_
_entity.id
_entity.type
_entity.pdbx_description
1 polymer ?
#
loop_
_entity_poly.entity_id
_entity_poly.type
_entity_poly.pdbx_seq_one_letter_code
_entity_poly.pdbx_strand_id
1 'polypeptide(L)'
;MKKTLFVCCALALALGAQAQWKPVGDKIKTPWSEQVNPANVLPEYPRPQLERGDWQNLNGEWEYAIKPVGDVEPATFDGKILVPFAVESSLSGAQKEVGENSELWYKRTFSVPSAWKNKDIMLNFGAVDWKADVFVNDILIGSHKGGF
;
A
#
# COMPACT_ATOMS: atom_id res chain seq x y z
N MET A 1 -60.26 -21.71 5.88
CA MET A 1 -58.97 -22.15 5.36
C MET A 1 -58.10 -20.93 5.15
N LYS A 2 -57.16 -20.64 6.09
CA LYS A 2 -56.24 -19.49 5.99
C LYS A 2 -54.94 -20.00 5.39
N LYS A 3 -54.56 -19.50 4.19
CA LYS A 3 -53.28 -19.79 3.52
C LYS A 3 -52.24 -18.85 4.10
N THR A 4 -51.30 -19.38 4.86
CA THR A 4 -50.14 -18.63 5.36
C THR A 4 -49.07 -18.63 4.27
N LEU A 5 -48.77 -17.43 3.75
CA LEU A 5 -47.74 -17.21 2.78
C LEU A 5 -46.38 -17.02 3.50
N PHE A 6 -45.50 -18.01 3.41
CA PHE A 6 -44.12 -17.90 3.91
C PHE A 6 -43.30 -17.07 2.88
N VAL A 7 -42.95 -15.85 3.23
CA VAL A 7 -41.98 -15.06 2.50
C VAL A 7 -40.61 -15.38 3.06
N CYS A 8 -39.83 -16.21 2.34
CA CYS A 8 -38.41 -16.41 2.59
C CYS A 8 -37.65 -15.15 2.11
N CYS A 9 -37.29 -14.26 3.04
CA CYS A 9 -36.26 -13.23 2.79
C CYS A 9 -34.89 -13.93 2.70
N ALA A 10 -34.44 -14.18 1.49
CA ALA A 10 -33.04 -14.52 1.23
C ALA A 10 -32.19 -13.25 1.41
N LEU A 11 -31.58 -13.09 2.57
CA LEU A 11 -30.55 -12.08 2.81
C LEU A 11 -29.30 -12.52 2.05
N ALA A 12 -29.11 -12.00 0.84
CA ALA A 12 -27.86 -12.14 0.10
C ALA A 12 -26.77 -11.32 0.85
N LEU A 13 -26.00 -12.00 1.68
CA LEU A 13 -24.73 -11.48 2.18
C LEU A 13 -23.79 -11.35 0.96
N ALA A 14 -23.73 -10.16 0.39
CA ALA A 14 -22.67 -9.78 -0.52
C ALA A 14 -21.38 -9.70 0.29
N LEU A 15 -20.70 -10.84 0.45
CA LEU A 15 -19.30 -10.88 0.84
C LEU A 15 -18.55 -10.18 -0.29
N GLY A 16 -18.16 -8.94 -0.05
CA GLY A 16 -17.24 -8.23 -0.94
C GLY A 16 -15.98 -9.07 -1.07
N ALA A 17 -15.84 -9.80 -2.16
CA ALA A 17 -14.60 -10.45 -2.54
C ALA A 17 -13.59 -9.34 -2.80
N GLN A 18 -12.82 -8.98 -1.78
CA GLN A 18 -11.64 -8.16 -2.00
C GLN A 18 -10.72 -8.99 -2.89
N ALA A 19 -10.45 -8.48 -4.08
CA ALA A 19 -9.56 -9.16 -5.01
C ALA A 19 -8.21 -9.35 -4.30
N GLN A 20 -7.89 -10.60 -4.00
CA GLN A 20 -6.60 -10.95 -3.39
C GLN A 20 -5.49 -10.52 -4.35
N TRP A 21 -4.48 -9.83 -3.82
CA TRP A 21 -3.31 -9.44 -4.60
C TRP A 21 -2.70 -10.64 -5.32
N LYS A 22 -2.25 -10.42 -6.54
CA LYS A 22 -1.45 -11.36 -7.32
C LYS A 22 -0.53 -10.59 -8.27
N PRO A 23 0.62 -11.16 -8.64
CA PRO A 23 1.46 -10.59 -9.69
C PRO A 23 0.67 -10.42 -10.99
N VAL A 24 0.93 -9.34 -11.71
CA VAL A 24 0.27 -9.02 -12.98
C VAL A 24 1.27 -8.95 -14.13
N GLY A 25 0.76 -9.14 -15.37
CA GLY A 25 1.54 -9.02 -16.59
C GLY A 25 2.58 -10.12 -16.79
N ASP A 26 3.49 -9.87 -17.73
CA ASP A 26 4.44 -10.82 -18.28
C ASP A 26 5.91 -10.46 -18.04
N LYS A 27 6.18 -9.37 -17.30
CA LYS A 27 7.56 -8.96 -16.99
C LYS A 27 8.29 -10.05 -16.21
N ILE A 28 9.61 -10.06 -16.38
CA ILE A 28 10.51 -11.04 -15.76
C ILE A 28 10.28 -11.11 -14.25
N LYS A 29 10.15 -12.34 -13.77
CA LYS A 29 10.05 -12.68 -12.34
C LYS A 29 11.19 -13.62 -11.97
N THR A 30 11.65 -13.49 -10.75
CA THR A 30 12.57 -14.46 -10.18
C THR A 30 11.81 -15.63 -9.56
N PRO A 31 12.45 -16.80 -9.29
CA PRO A 31 11.78 -17.90 -8.60
C PRO A 31 11.20 -17.52 -7.22
N TRP A 32 11.78 -16.54 -6.55
CA TRP A 32 11.30 -16.03 -5.25
C TRP A 32 9.99 -15.25 -5.35
N SER A 33 9.59 -14.85 -6.54
CA SER A 33 8.32 -14.13 -6.73
C SER A 33 7.10 -14.94 -6.29
N GLU A 34 7.17 -16.26 -6.36
CA GLU A 34 6.10 -17.17 -5.92
C GLU A 34 5.99 -17.26 -4.38
N GLN A 35 7.03 -16.82 -3.67
CA GLN A 35 7.09 -16.82 -2.21
C GLN A 35 6.58 -15.51 -1.60
N VAL A 36 6.25 -14.52 -2.42
CA VAL A 36 5.75 -13.22 -1.94
C VAL A 36 4.39 -13.38 -1.29
N ASN A 37 4.33 -13.07 0.00
CA ASN A 37 3.09 -13.04 0.76
C ASN A 37 2.64 -11.59 0.98
N PRO A 38 1.54 -11.13 0.40
CA PRO A 38 1.10 -9.74 0.52
C PRO A 38 0.72 -9.33 1.95
N ALA A 39 0.38 -10.30 2.81
CA ALA A 39 0.10 -10.02 4.22
C ALA A 39 1.37 -9.86 5.07
N ASN A 40 2.54 -10.27 4.55
CA ASN A 40 3.81 -10.23 5.27
C ASN A 40 4.97 -10.03 4.30
N VAL A 41 5.01 -8.87 3.65
CA VAL A 41 5.98 -8.54 2.59
C VAL A 41 7.28 -8.07 3.21
N LEU A 42 8.38 -8.80 2.94
CA LEU A 42 9.73 -8.46 3.40
C LEU A 42 9.72 -8.01 4.87
N PRO A 43 9.37 -8.92 5.81
CA PRO A 43 9.14 -8.56 7.20
C PRO A 43 10.43 -8.29 7.98
N GLU A 44 11.57 -8.60 7.40
CA GLU A 44 12.86 -8.49 8.05
C GLU A 44 13.16 -7.04 8.42
N TYR A 45 13.76 -6.85 9.58
CA TYR A 45 14.24 -5.53 9.98
C TYR A 45 15.33 -5.07 9.00
N PRO A 46 15.23 -3.86 8.42
CA PRO A 46 16.10 -3.46 7.29
C PRO A 46 17.56 -3.24 7.67
N ARG A 47 17.85 -3.12 8.97
CA ARG A 47 19.22 -2.89 9.49
C ARG A 47 19.47 -3.77 10.70
N PRO A 48 19.78 -5.06 10.50
CA PRO A 48 19.87 -6.05 11.59
C PRO A 48 20.95 -5.74 12.63
N GLN A 49 21.92 -4.85 12.32
CA GLN A 49 22.94 -4.44 13.28
C GLN A 49 22.42 -3.48 14.35
N LEU A 50 21.28 -2.84 14.13
CA LEU A 50 20.70 -1.82 15.00
C LEU A 50 19.17 -1.97 15.11
N GLU A 51 18.72 -3.17 15.41
CA GLU A 51 17.31 -3.46 15.59
C GLU A 51 16.70 -2.68 16.76
N ARG A 52 15.46 -2.21 16.55
CA ARG A 52 14.63 -1.61 17.59
C ARG A 52 13.47 -2.54 17.91
N GLY A 53 13.21 -2.75 19.21
CA GLY A 53 12.08 -3.56 19.65
C GLY A 53 10.73 -2.93 19.31
N ASP A 54 10.63 -1.61 19.35
CA ASP A 54 9.45 -0.86 18.92
C ASP A 54 9.55 -0.55 17.43
N TRP A 55 9.06 -1.46 16.63
CA TRP A 55 9.10 -1.40 15.17
C TRP A 55 7.80 -1.91 14.55
N GLN A 56 7.31 -1.23 13.55
CA GLN A 56 6.18 -1.66 12.73
C GLN A 56 6.53 -1.56 11.26
N ASN A 57 6.47 -2.68 10.56
CA ASN A 57 6.65 -2.70 9.11
C ASN A 57 5.37 -2.19 8.42
N LEU A 58 5.52 -1.24 7.53
CA LEU A 58 4.44 -0.68 6.72
C LEU A 58 4.45 -1.20 5.27
N ASN A 59 5.29 -2.17 4.92
CA ASN A 59 5.17 -2.87 3.65
C ASN A 59 3.81 -3.58 3.55
N GLY A 60 3.40 -3.89 2.34
CA GLY A 60 2.11 -4.52 2.08
C GLY A 60 1.24 -3.72 1.11
N GLU A 61 -0.06 -3.91 1.13
CA GLU A 61 -0.95 -3.21 0.23
C GLU A 61 -1.15 -1.74 0.63
N TRP A 62 -0.96 -0.87 -0.36
CA TRP A 62 -1.25 0.56 -0.33
C TRP A 62 -2.24 0.91 -1.45
N GLU A 63 -2.91 2.03 -1.35
CA GLU A 63 -3.60 2.64 -2.49
C GLU A 63 -2.59 3.43 -3.31
N TYR A 64 -2.78 3.47 -4.64
CA TYR A 64 -1.95 4.30 -5.52
C TYR A 64 -2.79 5.02 -6.55
N ALA A 65 -2.28 6.16 -7.03
CA ALA A 65 -2.82 6.89 -8.17
C ALA A 65 -1.70 7.55 -8.97
N ILE A 66 -1.82 7.55 -10.30
CA ILE A 66 -0.91 8.26 -11.19
C ILE A 66 -1.63 9.52 -11.67
N LYS A 67 -1.07 10.70 -11.39
CA LYS A 67 -1.68 12.00 -11.69
C LYS A 67 -0.67 12.92 -12.39
N PRO A 68 -1.11 13.96 -13.11
CA PRO A 68 -0.22 15.00 -13.62
C PRO A 68 0.58 15.66 -12.49
N VAL A 69 1.81 16.05 -12.78
CA VAL A 69 2.65 16.78 -11.82
C VAL A 69 2.00 18.08 -11.38
N GLY A 70 1.92 18.27 -10.06
CA GLY A 70 1.34 19.45 -9.43
C GLY A 70 -0.15 19.38 -9.21
N ASP A 71 -0.78 18.23 -9.45
CA ASP A 71 -2.17 18.02 -9.06
C ASP A 71 -2.30 17.98 -7.53
N VAL A 72 -3.51 18.22 -7.06
CA VAL A 72 -3.89 18.04 -5.66
C VAL A 72 -4.04 16.55 -5.33
N GLU A 73 -4.06 16.22 -4.05
CA GLU A 73 -4.33 14.85 -3.59
C GLU A 73 -5.55 14.26 -4.31
N PRO A 74 -5.44 13.07 -4.92
CA PRO A 74 -6.54 12.48 -5.66
C PRO A 74 -7.70 12.12 -4.72
N ALA A 75 -8.92 12.54 -5.10
CA ALA A 75 -10.13 12.16 -4.39
C ALA A 75 -10.43 10.65 -4.51
N THR A 76 -9.93 10.03 -5.58
CA THR A 76 -10.05 8.59 -5.83
C THR A 76 -8.72 8.03 -6.30
N PHE A 77 -8.37 6.83 -5.79
CA PHE A 77 -7.17 6.11 -6.16
C PHE A 77 -7.45 5.13 -7.30
N ASP A 78 -6.42 4.88 -8.11
CA ASP A 78 -6.53 4.03 -9.31
C ASP A 78 -6.57 2.54 -8.94
N GLY A 79 -6.10 2.17 -7.76
CA GLY A 79 -6.12 0.79 -7.29
C GLY A 79 -5.22 0.52 -6.10
N LYS A 80 -4.85 -0.76 -5.95
CA LYS A 80 -3.93 -1.25 -4.91
C LYS A 80 -2.57 -1.57 -5.51
N ILE A 81 -1.54 -1.34 -4.71
CA ILE A 81 -0.15 -1.65 -5.04
C ILE A 81 0.52 -2.34 -3.86
N LEU A 82 1.38 -3.30 -4.14
CA LEU A 82 2.15 -3.99 -3.10
C LEU A 82 3.51 -3.32 -2.91
N VAL A 83 3.63 -2.55 -1.84
CA VAL A 83 4.88 -1.92 -1.42
C VAL A 83 5.78 -2.98 -0.75
N PRO A 84 7.10 -3.03 -1.03
CA PRO A 84 7.94 -2.00 -1.65
C PRO A 84 8.24 -2.21 -3.15
N PHE A 85 7.45 -2.97 -3.86
CA PHE A 85 7.69 -3.23 -5.28
C PHE A 85 7.38 -2.00 -6.13
N ALA A 86 8.29 -1.66 -7.04
CA ALA A 86 8.11 -0.54 -7.97
C ALA A 86 6.82 -0.72 -8.80
N VAL A 87 6.12 0.38 -9.05
CA VAL A 87 4.80 0.36 -9.73
C VAL A 87 4.85 -0.29 -11.11
N GLU A 88 6.00 -0.23 -11.79
CA GLU A 88 6.24 -0.84 -13.09
C GLU A 88 6.47 -2.35 -13.02
N SER A 89 6.76 -2.88 -11.83
CA SER A 89 7.05 -4.30 -11.66
C SER A 89 5.78 -5.16 -11.67
N SER A 90 5.92 -6.42 -12.06
CA SER A 90 4.85 -7.40 -11.97
C SER A 90 4.38 -7.63 -10.53
N LEU A 91 5.33 -7.61 -9.58
CA LEU A 91 5.05 -7.86 -8.16
C LEU A 91 4.35 -6.68 -7.47
N SER A 92 4.34 -5.50 -8.07
CA SER A 92 3.53 -4.40 -7.55
C SER A 92 2.03 -4.71 -7.57
N GLY A 93 1.59 -5.58 -8.48
CA GLY A 93 0.17 -5.83 -8.75
C GLY A 93 -0.47 -4.77 -9.65
N ALA A 94 0.26 -3.72 -10.02
CA ALA A 94 -0.19 -2.62 -10.87
C ALA A 94 0.41 -2.68 -12.27
N GLN A 95 1.73 -2.87 -12.37
CA GLN A 95 2.52 -2.89 -13.61
C GLN A 95 2.18 -1.70 -14.53
N LYS A 96 2.22 -0.48 -13.99
CA LYS A 96 1.93 0.77 -14.70
C LYS A 96 3.21 1.55 -14.94
N GLU A 97 3.27 2.28 -16.04
CA GLU A 97 4.34 3.23 -16.31
C GLU A 97 3.95 4.60 -15.77
N VAL A 98 4.90 5.28 -15.11
CA VAL A 98 4.76 6.67 -14.67
C VAL A 98 5.49 7.52 -15.68
N GLY A 99 4.76 8.32 -16.45
CA GLY A 99 5.33 9.24 -17.44
C GLY A 99 6.06 10.40 -16.77
N GLU A 100 6.95 11.04 -17.52
CA GLU A 100 7.80 12.16 -17.05
C GLU A 100 7.01 13.37 -16.51
N ASN A 101 5.77 13.55 -16.98
CA ASN A 101 4.87 14.62 -16.57
C ASN A 101 3.83 14.15 -15.53
N SER A 102 4.12 13.05 -14.86
CA SER A 102 3.22 12.44 -13.88
C SER A 102 3.90 12.28 -12.54
N GLU A 103 3.11 12.24 -11.50
CA GLU A 103 3.52 11.90 -10.14
C GLU A 103 2.71 10.72 -9.63
N LEU A 104 3.32 9.96 -8.75
CA LEU A 104 2.75 8.75 -8.17
C LEU A 104 2.38 9.00 -6.72
N TRP A 105 1.10 8.92 -6.44
CA TRP A 105 0.53 9.04 -5.10
C TRP A 105 0.40 7.67 -4.45
N TYR A 106 0.82 7.60 -3.19
CA TYR A 106 0.64 6.43 -2.33
C TYR A 106 -0.15 6.81 -1.09
N LYS A 107 -1.10 5.97 -0.68
CA LYS A 107 -1.86 6.18 0.55
C LYS A 107 -2.01 4.88 1.32
N ARG A 108 -1.80 4.98 2.64
CA ARG A 108 -2.06 3.89 3.57
C ARG A 108 -2.54 4.41 4.90
N THR A 109 -3.54 3.76 5.46
CA THR A 109 -3.94 3.94 6.85
C THR A 109 -3.27 2.89 7.72
N PHE A 110 -2.74 3.31 8.86
CA PHE A 110 -2.17 2.40 9.87
C PHE A 110 -2.47 2.92 11.27
N SER A 111 -2.33 2.05 12.26
CA SER A 111 -2.52 2.42 13.67
C SER A 111 -1.20 2.33 14.40
N VAL A 112 -0.90 3.35 15.20
CA VAL A 112 0.26 3.33 16.11
C VAL A 112 -0.11 2.50 17.35
N PRO A 113 0.71 1.51 17.74
CA PRO A 113 0.45 0.73 18.94
C PRO A 113 0.27 1.60 20.18
N SER A 114 -0.73 1.28 21.01
CA SER A 114 -1.02 2.04 22.23
C SER A 114 0.15 2.07 23.24
N ALA A 115 1.00 1.05 23.20
CA ALA A 115 2.24 0.98 23.99
C ALA A 115 3.25 2.08 23.64
N TRP A 116 3.10 2.72 22.47
CA TRP A 116 3.98 3.81 22.04
C TRP A 116 3.43 5.19 22.39
N LYS A 117 2.35 5.25 23.16
CA LYS A 117 1.82 6.53 23.67
C LYS A 117 2.92 7.30 24.43
N ASN A 118 3.05 8.56 24.13
CA ASN A 118 4.08 9.47 24.65
C ASN A 118 5.52 9.18 24.15
N LYS A 119 5.69 8.42 23.08
CA LYS A 119 6.97 8.28 22.38
C LYS A 119 6.96 9.10 21.10
N ASP A 120 8.13 9.56 20.69
CA ASP A 120 8.32 10.13 19.37
C ASP A 120 8.20 9.02 18.33
N ILE A 121 7.39 9.25 17.31
CA ILE A 121 7.19 8.30 16.21
C ILE A 121 8.01 8.74 15.01
N MET A 122 8.92 7.88 14.57
CA MET A 122 9.73 8.11 13.39
C MET A 122 9.18 7.29 12.22
N LEU A 123 8.91 7.94 11.09
CA LEU A 123 8.55 7.29 9.84
C LEU A 123 9.83 7.18 8.99
N ASN A 124 10.26 5.94 8.71
CA ASN A 124 11.49 5.67 7.98
C ASN A 124 11.18 5.13 6.58
N PHE A 125 11.79 5.74 5.57
CA PHE A 125 11.79 5.26 4.20
C PHE A 125 13.16 4.68 3.86
N GLY A 126 13.20 3.49 3.27
CA GLY A 126 14.46 2.88 2.83
C GLY A 126 15.07 3.64 1.66
N ALA A 127 14.24 3.90 0.66
CA ALA A 127 14.57 4.69 -0.51
C ALA A 127 13.27 5.14 -1.20
N VAL A 128 13.25 6.34 -1.75
CA VAL A 128 12.20 6.85 -2.64
C VAL A 128 12.86 7.72 -3.70
N ASP A 129 12.91 7.23 -4.91
CA ASP A 129 13.54 7.94 -6.03
C ASP A 129 12.47 8.78 -6.76
N TRP A 130 12.80 10.00 -7.12
CA TRP A 130 13.96 10.76 -6.65
C TRP A 130 13.50 12.00 -5.85
N LYS A 131 12.21 12.38 -5.98
CA LYS A 131 11.56 13.44 -5.19
C LYS A 131 10.34 12.86 -4.48
N ALA A 132 10.27 13.05 -3.18
CA ALA A 132 9.13 12.61 -2.38
C ALA A 132 8.67 13.74 -1.46
N ASP A 133 7.37 13.93 -1.40
CA ASP A 133 6.67 14.75 -0.40
C ASP A 133 5.85 13.81 0.49
N VAL A 134 6.04 13.91 1.81
CA VAL A 134 5.43 12.99 2.78
C VAL A 134 4.39 13.73 3.61
N PHE A 135 3.19 13.17 3.62
CA PHE A 135 2.06 13.71 4.39
C PHE A 135 1.63 12.73 5.48
N VAL A 136 1.22 13.24 6.61
CA VAL A 136 0.55 12.48 7.68
C VAL A 136 -0.71 13.24 8.09
N ASN A 137 -1.87 12.58 7.97
CA ASN A 137 -3.18 13.20 8.20
C ASN A 137 -3.33 14.53 7.43
N ASP A 138 -3.00 14.49 6.14
CA ASP A 138 -3.06 15.61 5.18
C ASP A 138 -2.12 16.79 5.49
N ILE A 139 -1.20 16.62 6.43
CA ILE A 139 -0.18 17.62 6.79
C ILE A 139 1.16 17.20 6.17
N LEU A 140 1.77 18.07 5.36
CA LEU A 140 3.13 17.88 4.85
C LEU A 140 4.12 17.87 6.02
N ILE A 141 4.78 16.75 6.22
CA ILE A 141 5.77 16.58 7.31
C ILE A 141 7.22 16.62 6.81
N GLY A 142 7.45 16.45 5.51
CA GLY A 142 8.78 16.50 4.95
C GLY A 142 8.81 16.29 3.45
N SER A 143 9.92 16.71 2.86
CA SER A 143 10.24 16.52 1.44
C SER A 143 11.68 16.05 1.31
N HIS A 144 11.94 15.19 0.33
CA HIS A 144 13.27 14.67 0.04
C HIS A 144 13.53 14.67 -1.46
N LYS A 145 14.79 14.85 -1.82
CA LYS A 145 15.30 14.67 -3.19
C LYS A 145 16.54 13.82 -3.16
N GLY A 146 16.57 12.78 -3.96
CA GLY A 146 17.63 11.78 -4.05
C GLY A 146 17.04 10.38 -3.97
N GLY A 147 17.83 9.35 -4.29
CA GLY A 147 17.38 7.95 -4.22
C GLY A 147 17.39 7.37 -2.80
N PHE A 148 18.18 7.96 -1.88
CA PHE A 148 18.40 7.48 -0.53
C PHE A 148 18.29 8.60 0.49
#